data_7217095b809994823eb246947e8fe31a
#
_entry.id   7217095b809994823eb246947e8fe31a
#
_cell.length_a   1.000
_cell.length_b   1.000
_cell.length_c   1.000
_cell.angle_alpha   90.00
_cell.angle_beta   90.00
_cell.angle_gamma   90.00
#
_symmetry.space_group_name_H-M   'P 1'
#
loop_
_entity.id
_entity.type
_entity.pdbx_description
1 polymer ?
#
loop_
_entity_poly.entity_id
_entity_poly.type
_entity_poly.pdbx_seq_one_letter_code
_entity_poly.pdbx_strand_id
1 'polypeptide(L)'
;LSLLKYTFWACSNVRFKRRRTLNVPFEGKTAPNQWIVVDIANDPLSTPHIYLCCDPVRPYVSAALPHAVRRFEFMVMPGETEEQLREPQNMRKLLSKVLPNPDNVELIRQRVYTHNARLAQRFRIDRVLLAGDAAHIMPVWQGQGYNSGMRDAFNLAWKLALVIQGKARDALLDTYQQERRDHAKAMIDLSVTAGNVLAPPKRWQGTLRDGVSWLLNYLPPVKRYFLEMRFKPMPQYYGGALMREGALAKELNEALAAD
;
A
#
# COMPACT_ATOMS: atom_id res chain seq x y z
N LEU A 1 -9.07 -0.03 -38.25
CA LEU A 1 -7.90 0.79 -37.78
C LEU A 1 -8.21 1.76 -36.64
N SER A 2 -9.26 1.53 -35.84
CA SER A 2 -9.66 2.40 -34.71
C SER A 2 -9.49 1.74 -33.34
N LEU A 3 -8.67 0.70 -33.20
CA LEU A 3 -8.65 -0.20 -32.03
C LEU A 3 -7.87 0.31 -30.80
N LEU A 4 -7.23 1.48 -30.83
CA LEU A 4 -6.54 2.06 -29.67
C LEU A 4 -7.00 3.48 -29.41
N LYS A 5 -8.30 3.66 -29.11
CA LYS A 5 -8.82 4.97 -28.70
C LYS A 5 -8.24 5.42 -27.36
N TYR A 6 -7.93 4.48 -26.45
CA TYR A 6 -7.38 4.75 -25.12
C TYR A 6 -6.31 3.74 -24.74
N THR A 7 -5.32 4.16 -24.01
CA THR A 7 -4.29 3.29 -23.43
C THR A 7 -4.39 3.31 -21.91
N PHE A 8 -4.65 2.13 -21.35
CA PHE A 8 -4.66 1.91 -19.92
C PHE A 8 -3.30 1.41 -19.44
N TRP A 9 -2.73 2.07 -18.48
CA TRP A 9 -1.49 1.66 -17.84
C TRP A 9 -1.71 1.40 -16.35
N ALA A 10 -1.92 0.13 -16.05
CA ALA A 10 -1.87 -0.40 -14.70
C ALA A 10 -0.59 -1.21 -14.54
N CYS A 11 0.11 -0.96 -13.47
CA CYS A 11 1.06 -1.84 -12.80
C CYS A 11 2.40 -2.21 -13.45
N SER A 12 3.30 -2.24 -12.60
CA SER A 12 4.51 -2.89 -12.14
C SER A 12 5.84 -2.54 -12.84
N ASN A 13 6.51 -3.26 -13.56
CA ASN A 13 7.96 -3.09 -13.81
C ASN A 13 8.36 -2.11 -14.94
N VAL A 14 7.40 -1.57 -15.68
CA VAL A 14 7.62 -0.54 -16.73
C VAL A 14 7.35 0.89 -16.20
N ARG A 15 7.21 1.01 -14.89
CA ARG A 15 6.72 2.14 -14.11
C ARG A 15 7.34 3.49 -14.46
N PHE A 16 8.65 3.52 -14.54
CA PHE A 16 9.37 4.80 -14.61
C PHE A 16 9.55 5.32 -16.03
N LYS A 17 9.74 4.44 -17.03
CA LYS A 17 9.98 4.88 -18.41
C LYS A 17 8.75 5.56 -19.01
N ARG A 18 7.57 4.91 -18.94
CA ARG A 18 6.35 5.39 -19.62
C ARG A 18 5.78 6.68 -19.05
N ARG A 19 5.74 6.82 -17.70
CA ARG A 19 5.30 8.08 -17.10
C ARG A 19 6.28 9.22 -17.39
N ARG A 20 7.59 8.97 -17.43
CA ARG A 20 8.59 9.97 -17.82
C ARG A 20 8.40 10.44 -19.26
N THR A 21 8.04 9.54 -20.18
CA THR A 21 7.71 9.90 -21.57
C THR A 21 6.52 10.86 -21.65
N LEU A 22 5.58 10.78 -20.70
CA LEU A 22 4.42 11.69 -20.62
C LEU A 22 4.70 12.96 -19.82
N ASN A 23 5.90 13.14 -19.28
CA ASN A 23 6.28 14.28 -18.43
C ASN A 23 5.30 14.51 -17.25
N VAL A 24 4.73 13.43 -16.68
CA VAL A 24 3.84 13.53 -15.52
C VAL A 24 4.69 13.52 -14.25
N PRO A 25 4.68 14.59 -13.44
CA PRO A 25 5.32 14.62 -12.14
C PRO A 25 4.77 13.53 -11.22
N PHE A 26 5.67 12.90 -10.45
CA PHE A 26 5.34 11.90 -9.44
C PHE A 26 5.80 12.41 -8.09
N GLU A 27 4.91 13.16 -7.47
CA GLU A 27 5.18 13.88 -6.24
C GLU A 27 5.27 12.93 -5.05
N GLY A 28 6.04 13.30 -4.04
CA GLY A 28 6.15 12.55 -2.80
C GLY A 28 7.58 12.22 -2.41
N LYS A 29 7.72 11.29 -1.48
CA LYS A 29 8.99 10.96 -0.83
C LYS A 29 9.28 9.47 -0.89
N THR A 30 10.56 9.13 -0.87
CA THR A 30 11.07 7.79 -0.59
C THR A 30 11.47 7.75 0.89
N ALA A 31 11.06 6.72 1.60
CA ALA A 31 11.44 6.55 3.01
C ALA A 31 12.97 6.38 3.11
N PRO A 32 13.60 6.92 4.17
CA PRO A 32 15.04 6.74 4.37
C PRO A 32 15.39 5.30 4.76
N ASN A 33 14.46 4.60 5.39
CA ASN A 33 14.68 3.25 5.89
C ASN A 33 14.46 2.22 4.78
N GLN A 34 15.37 1.25 4.71
CA GLN A 34 15.27 0.08 3.86
C GLN A 34 14.77 -1.13 4.66
N TRP A 35 14.24 -2.11 3.97
CA TRP A 35 13.73 -3.33 4.55
C TRP A 35 14.22 -4.53 3.75
N ILE A 36 14.68 -5.58 4.44
CA ILE A 36 15.00 -6.83 3.80
C ILE A 36 13.82 -7.80 3.94
N VAL A 37 13.31 -8.25 2.80
CA VAL A 37 12.30 -9.32 2.70
C VAL A 37 13.02 -10.65 2.65
N VAL A 38 12.58 -11.57 3.48
CA VAL A 38 13.06 -12.95 3.53
C VAL A 38 11.85 -13.88 3.46
N ASP A 39 11.77 -14.68 2.39
CA ASP A 39 10.75 -15.72 2.25
C ASP A 39 11.41 -17.09 2.53
N ILE A 40 10.80 -17.87 3.41
CA ILE A 40 11.23 -19.23 3.76
C ILE A 40 10.13 -20.24 3.42
N ALA A 41 10.55 -21.44 2.98
CA ALA A 41 9.66 -22.56 2.75
C ALA A 41 9.29 -23.26 4.07
N ASN A 42 8.24 -24.08 4.01
CA ASN A 42 7.82 -24.97 5.09
C ASN A 42 7.61 -24.20 6.42
N ASP A 43 6.75 -23.20 6.37
CA ASP A 43 6.44 -22.29 7.50
C ASP A 43 6.48 -22.99 8.88
N PRO A 44 7.53 -22.77 9.70
CA PRO A 44 7.70 -23.46 10.97
C PRO A 44 6.81 -22.90 12.09
N LEU A 45 6.17 -21.72 11.87
CA LEU A 45 5.34 -21.08 12.89
C LEU A 45 3.88 -21.54 12.81
N SER A 46 3.42 -22.01 11.65
CA SER A 46 2.05 -22.51 11.40
C SER A 46 0.93 -21.56 11.87
N THR A 47 1.22 -20.26 11.96
CA THR A 47 0.23 -19.26 12.37
C THR A 47 -0.29 -18.53 11.12
N PRO A 48 -1.62 -18.43 10.92
CA PRO A 48 -2.20 -17.86 9.72
C PRO A 48 -2.17 -16.32 9.70
N HIS A 49 -1.67 -15.68 10.75
CA HIS A 49 -1.77 -14.24 10.94
C HIS A 49 -0.57 -13.49 10.38
N ILE A 50 -0.80 -12.21 10.07
CA ILE A 50 0.24 -11.23 9.82
C ILE A 50 0.51 -10.48 11.12
N TYR A 51 1.77 -10.45 11.54
CA TYR A 51 2.22 -9.74 12.73
C TYR A 51 3.07 -8.55 12.32
N LEU A 52 2.67 -7.37 12.79
CA LEU A 52 3.49 -6.16 12.74
C LEU A 52 4.20 -6.01 14.08
N CYS A 53 5.43 -6.49 14.15
CA CYS A 53 6.21 -6.49 15.38
C CYS A 53 6.94 -5.15 15.52
N CYS A 54 6.39 -4.29 16.36
CA CYS A 54 6.85 -2.92 16.56
C CYS A 54 8.03 -2.83 17.55
N ASP A 55 9.00 -3.74 17.46
CA ASP A 55 10.19 -3.76 18.33
C ASP A 55 10.93 -2.42 18.25
N PRO A 56 11.16 -1.74 19.40
CA PRO A 56 11.90 -0.48 19.44
C PRO A 56 13.36 -0.57 18.97
N VAL A 57 13.91 -1.78 18.92
CA VAL A 57 15.28 -2.02 18.46
C VAL A 57 15.31 -2.30 16.97
N ARG A 58 14.51 -3.27 16.51
CA ARG A 58 14.42 -3.63 15.10
C ARG A 58 12.99 -4.05 14.77
N PRO A 59 12.15 -3.16 14.24
CA PRO A 59 10.83 -3.52 13.78
C PRO A 59 10.88 -4.58 12.69
N TYR A 60 9.91 -5.49 12.70
CA TYR A 60 9.80 -6.51 11.66
C TYR A 60 8.33 -6.90 11.40
N VAL A 61 8.10 -7.49 10.25
CA VAL A 61 6.82 -8.11 9.88
C VAL A 61 7.00 -9.61 9.78
N SER A 62 6.01 -10.38 10.23
CA SER A 62 5.91 -11.81 9.99
C SER A 62 4.57 -12.09 9.33
N ALA A 63 4.57 -12.71 8.15
CA ALA A 63 3.36 -12.97 7.37
C ALA A 63 3.31 -14.39 6.85
N ALA A 64 2.21 -15.10 7.09
CA ALA A 64 1.91 -16.35 6.41
C ALA A 64 1.51 -16.05 4.97
N LEU A 65 2.11 -16.75 4.02
CA LEU A 65 1.78 -16.69 2.60
C LEU A 65 1.22 -18.05 2.14
N PRO A 66 0.55 -18.12 0.97
CA PRO A 66 0.15 -19.39 0.38
C PRO A 66 1.31 -20.38 0.23
N HIS A 67 0.99 -21.67 0.12
CA HIS A 67 1.95 -22.76 -0.10
C HIS A 67 2.98 -22.94 1.03
N ALA A 68 2.55 -22.76 2.28
CA ALA A 68 3.40 -22.90 3.46
C ALA A 68 4.67 -22.04 3.41
N VAL A 69 4.59 -20.85 2.81
CA VAL A 69 5.68 -19.87 2.82
C VAL A 69 5.48 -18.91 3.99
N ARG A 70 6.56 -18.62 4.74
CA ARG A 70 6.60 -17.55 5.72
C ARG A 70 7.47 -16.41 5.21
N ARG A 71 6.93 -15.22 5.23
CA ARG A 71 7.66 -13.98 4.93
C ARG A 71 8.03 -13.27 6.21
N PHE A 72 9.29 -12.89 6.29
CA PHE A 72 9.77 -11.90 7.24
C PHE A 72 10.24 -10.64 6.50
N GLU A 73 9.98 -9.48 7.09
CA GLU A 73 10.50 -8.22 6.59
C GLU A 73 11.16 -7.50 7.77
N PHE A 74 12.48 -7.34 7.73
CA PHE A 74 13.23 -6.69 8.81
C PHE A 74 13.69 -5.31 8.35
N MET A 75 13.62 -4.32 9.25
CA MET A 75 14.25 -3.03 9.00
C MET A 75 15.76 -3.21 8.91
N VAL A 76 16.36 -2.63 7.87
CA VAL A 76 17.82 -2.49 7.74
C VAL A 76 18.27 -1.40 8.67
N MET A 77 19.19 -1.73 9.57
CA MET A 77 19.67 -0.79 10.58
C MET A 77 20.80 0.08 10.02
N PRO A 78 21.02 1.29 10.57
CA PRO A 78 22.14 2.13 10.16
C PRO A 78 23.48 1.38 10.23
N GLY A 79 24.25 1.44 9.15
CA GLY A 79 25.53 0.75 9.03
C GLY A 79 25.47 -0.67 8.46
N GLU A 80 24.28 -1.23 8.25
CA GLU A 80 24.10 -2.52 7.57
C GLU A 80 23.95 -2.32 6.05
N THR A 81 24.56 -3.22 5.26
CA THR A 81 24.39 -3.26 3.80
C THR A 81 23.59 -4.49 3.38
N GLU A 82 23.02 -4.46 2.17
CA GLU A 82 22.29 -5.60 1.61
C GLU A 82 23.20 -6.83 1.51
N GLU A 83 24.44 -6.66 1.10
CA GLU A 83 25.42 -7.73 0.96
C GLU A 83 25.69 -8.41 2.31
N GLN A 84 25.95 -7.60 3.36
CA GLN A 84 26.18 -8.11 4.72
C GLN A 84 24.96 -8.87 5.25
N LEU A 85 23.75 -8.36 5.03
CA LEU A 85 22.53 -9.01 5.52
C LEU A 85 22.22 -10.33 4.79
N ARG A 86 22.67 -10.48 3.54
CA ARG A 86 22.54 -11.72 2.77
C ARG A 86 23.56 -12.80 3.13
N GLU A 87 24.60 -12.45 3.85
CA GLU A 87 25.56 -13.45 4.35
C GLU A 87 24.85 -14.48 5.24
N PRO A 88 25.13 -15.80 5.07
CA PRO A 88 24.41 -16.83 5.80
C PRO A 88 24.43 -16.67 7.32
N GLN A 89 25.55 -16.21 7.88
CA GLN A 89 25.69 -15.99 9.33
C GLN A 89 24.80 -14.85 9.82
N ASN A 90 24.76 -13.73 9.09
CA ASN A 90 23.94 -12.58 9.45
C ASN A 90 22.46 -12.86 9.27
N MET A 91 22.09 -13.60 8.22
CA MET A 91 20.73 -14.03 8.00
C MET A 91 20.24 -14.98 9.11
N ARG A 92 21.04 -15.94 9.53
CA ARG A 92 20.76 -16.81 10.69
C ARG A 92 20.54 -16.00 11.96
N LYS A 93 21.39 -15.00 12.20
CA LYS A 93 21.26 -14.08 13.35
C LYS A 93 19.97 -13.26 13.30
N LEU A 94 19.49 -12.86 12.14
CA LEU A 94 18.18 -12.23 11.99
C LEU A 94 17.05 -13.22 12.28
N LEU A 95 17.10 -14.38 11.67
CA LEU A 95 16.06 -15.41 11.79
C LEU A 95 16.01 -16.01 13.21
N SER A 96 17.13 -16.10 13.94
CA SER A 96 17.14 -16.60 15.31
C SER A 96 16.33 -15.74 16.30
N LYS A 97 16.00 -14.50 15.94
CA LYS A 97 15.12 -13.64 16.74
C LYS A 97 13.63 -14.01 16.62
N VAL A 98 13.27 -14.72 15.57
CA VAL A 98 11.87 -14.95 15.19
C VAL A 98 11.55 -16.45 14.97
N LEU A 99 12.56 -17.29 14.91
CA LEU A 99 12.45 -18.73 14.72
C LEU A 99 13.21 -19.50 15.80
N PRO A 100 12.66 -20.61 16.31
CA PRO A 100 13.34 -21.46 17.28
C PRO A 100 14.57 -22.19 16.69
N ASN A 101 14.50 -22.59 15.41
CA ASN A 101 15.54 -23.32 14.70
C ASN A 101 15.87 -22.66 13.35
N PRO A 102 16.68 -21.59 13.32
CA PRO A 102 16.97 -20.84 12.09
C PRO A 102 17.88 -21.59 11.11
N ASP A 103 18.57 -22.66 11.55
CA ASP A 103 19.52 -23.42 10.72
C ASP A 103 18.85 -24.34 9.71
N ASN A 104 17.61 -24.77 9.98
CA ASN A 104 16.87 -25.75 9.19
C ASN A 104 15.82 -25.10 8.27
N VAL A 105 16.04 -23.87 7.83
CA VAL A 105 15.10 -23.16 6.95
C VAL A 105 15.63 -23.09 5.53
N GLU A 106 14.76 -23.37 4.59
CA GLU A 106 15.02 -23.20 3.16
C GLU A 106 14.65 -21.76 2.77
N LEU A 107 15.66 -20.97 2.34
CA LEU A 107 15.48 -19.61 1.88
C LEU A 107 15.03 -19.60 0.42
N ILE A 108 13.80 -19.09 0.15
CA ILE A 108 13.26 -18.95 -1.20
C ILE A 108 13.70 -17.62 -1.81
N ARG A 109 13.71 -16.55 -0.99
CA ARG A 109 13.93 -15.20 -1.48
C ARG A 109 14.57 -14.32 -0.42
N GLN A 110 15.49 -13.49 -0.88
CA GLN A 110 16.06 -12.39 -0.11
C GLN A 110 16.13 -11.14 -0.99
N ARG A 111 15.53 -10.04 -0.56
CA ARG A 111 15.55 -8.79 -1.33
C ARG A 111 15.40 -7.58 -0.44
N VAL A 112 16.27 -6.58 -0.65
CA VAL A 112 16.12 -5.28 -0.02
C VAL A 112 15.21 -4.39 -0.87
N TYR A 113 14.33 -3.64 -0.22
CA TYR A 113 13.45 -2.67 -0.84
C TYR A 113 13.28 -1.43 0.02
N THR A 114 12.76 -0.37 -0.58
CA THR A 114 12.51 0.90 0.08
C THR A 114 11.05 1.29 -0.10
N HIS A 115 10.43 1.79 0.96
CA HIS A 115 9.07 2.31 0.89
C HIS A 115 9.02 3.62 0.12
N ASN A 116 8.07 3.72 -0.78
CA ASN A 116 7.78 4.92 -1.53
C ASN A 116 6.37 5.40 -1.21
N ALA A 117 6.23 6.70 -1.02
CA ALA A 117 4.96 7.41 -0.88
C ALA A 117 4.89 8.43 -2.01
N ARG A 118 4.24 8.07 -3.12
CA ARG A 118 4.24 8.89 -4.34
C ARG A 118 2.88 8.90 -5.01
N LEU A 119 2.52 10.05 -5.57
CA LEU A 119 1.26 10.29 -6.26
C LEU A 119 1.53 11.01 -7.59
N ALA A 120 0.93 10.54 -8.67
CA ALA A 120 0.95 11.24 -9.94
C ALA A 120 0.14 12.53 -9.87
N GLN A 121 0.68 13.61 -10.43
CA GLN A 121 -0.01 14.89 -10.47
C GLN A 121 -1.31 14.79 -11.27
N ARG A 122 -1.30 14.03 -12.35
CA ARG A 122 -2.47 13.75 -13.20
C ARG A 122 -2.63 12.26 -13.42
N PHE A 123 -3.87 11.78 -13.39
CA PHE A 123 -4.25 10.39 -13.65
C PHE A 123 -4.69 10.20 -15.11
N ARG A 124 -5.03 11.28 -15.79
CA ARG A 124 -5.36 11.30 -17.20
C ARG A 124 -4.49 12.28 -17.96
N ILE A 125 -3.95 11.85 -19.09
CA ILE A 125 -3.21 12.66 -20.07
C ILE A 125 -3.76 12.30 -21.44
N ASP A 126 -4.58 13.16 -22.00
CA ASP A 126 -5.28 12.93 -23.27
C ASP A 126 -6.01 11.59 -23.27
N ARG A 127 -5.48 10.62 -24.02
CA ARG A 127 -6.01 9.26 -24.16
C ARG A 127 -5.31 8.24 -23.25
N VAL A 128 -4.39 8.67 -22.42
CA VAL A 128 -3.64 7.80 -21.51
C VAL A 128 -4.17 7.97 -20.09
N LEU A 129 -4.46 6.85 -19.44
CA LEU A 129 -4.99 6.78 -18.08
C LEU A 129 -4.03 5.98 -17.21
N LEU A 130 -3.62 6.57 -16.10
CA LEU A 130 -2.75 5.96 -15.11
C LEU A 130 -3.59 5.35 -14.00
N ALA A 131 -3.28 4.13 -13.55
CA ALA A 131 -3.96 3.47 -12.45
C ALA A 131 -3.00 2.59 -11.64
N GLY A 132 -3.37 2.28 -10.40
CA GLY A 132 -2.53 1.51 -9.49
C GLY A 132 -1.16 2.13 -9.30
N ASP A 133 -0.12 1.32 -9.26
CA ASP A 133 1.26 1.77 -9.02
C ASP A 133 1.79 2.78 -10.06
N ALA A 134 1.17 2.87 -11.24
CA ALA A 134 1.50 3.90 -12.22
C ALA A 134 1.00 5.29 -11.79
N ALA A 135 -0.11 5.34 -11.07
CA ALA A 135 -0.73 6.56 -10.57
C ALA A 135 -0.32 6.89 -9.13
N HIS A 136 -0.16 5.90 -8.26
CA HIS A 136 0.17 6.09 -6.85
C HIS A 136 0.92 4.90 -6.26
N ILE A 137 1.90 5.18 -5.42
CA ILE A 137 2.63 4.17 -4.65
C ILE A 137 2.55 4.55 -3.18
N MET A 138 2.21 3.60 -2.33
CA MET A 138 2.12 3.81 -0.89
C MET A 138 2.96 2.80 -0.12
N PRO A 139 3.45 3.15 1.08
CA PRO A 139 4.12 2.22 1.97
C PRO A 139 3.21 1.03 2.33
N VAL A 140 3.79 -0.12 2.62
CA VAL A 140 3.06 -1.39 2.82
C VAL A 140 2.28 -1.47 4.12
N TRP A 141 2.46 -0.56 5.04
CA TRP A 141 1.95 -0.60 6.43
C TRP A 141 0.46 -0.89 6.59
N GLN A 142 -0.36 -0.53 5.63
CA GLN A 142 -1.80 -0.77 5.67
C GLN A 142 -2.27 -1.82 4.66
N GLY A 143 -1.37 -2.39 3.85
CA GLY A 143 -1.72 -3.35 2.82
C GLY A 143 -2.66 -2.82 1.73
N GLN A 144 -2.74 -1.50 1.55
CA GLN A 144 -3.80 -0.87 0.72
C GLN A 144 -3.38 -0.56 -0.72
N GLY A 145 -2.13 -0.82 -1.10
CA GLY A 145 -1.65 -0.55 -2.47
C GLY A 145 -2.45 -1.30 -3.53
N TYR A 146 -2.58 -2.62 -3.36
CA TYR A 146 -3.37 -3.46 -4.23
C TYR A 146 -4.86 -3.05 -4.24
N ASN A 147 -5.45 -2.86 -3.06
CA ASN A 147 -6.85 -2.48 -2.92
C ASN A 147 -7.16 -1.14 -3.59
N SER A 148 -6.26 -0.16 -3.49
CA SER A 148 -6.38 1.12 -4.20
C SER A 148 -6.35 0.94 -5.71
N GLY A 149 -5.46 0.08 -6.22
CA GLY A 149 -5.40 -0.25 -7.64
C GLY A 149 -6.65 -0.96 -8.15
N MET A 150 -7.24 -1.86 -7.34
CA MET A 150 -8.53 -2.49 -7.66
C MET A 150 -9.66 -1.46 -7.76
N ARG A 151 -9.71 -0.52 -6.82
CA ARG A 151 -10.70 0.58 -6.87
C ARG A 151 -10.52 1.48 -8.10
N ASP A 152 -9.28 1.72 -8.51
CA ASP A 152 -9.02 2.44 -9.76
C ASP A 152 -9.59 1.68 -10.95
N ALA A 153 -9.34 0.37 -11.02
CA ALA A 153 -9.84 -0.47 -12.10
C ALA A 153 -11.38 -0.49 -12.15
N PHE A 154 -12.03 -0.66 -11.01
CA PHE A 154 -13.49 -0.62 -10.91
C PHE A 154 -14.05 0.73 -11.35
N ASN A 155 -13.52 1.82 -10.83
CA ASN A 155 -13.98 3.16 -11.15
C ASN A 155 -13.81 3.50 -12.63
N LEU A 156 -12.73 3.04 -13.25
CA LEU A 156 -12.38 3.40 -14.62
C LEU A 156 -13.02 2.48 -15.67
N ALA A 157 -13.20 1.20 -15.37
CA ALA A 157 -13.62 0.20 -16.35
C ALA A 157 -14.98 0.52 -17.00
N TRP A 158 -16.00 0.82 -16.20
CA TRP A 158 -17.33 1.14 -16.71
C TRP A 158 -17.37 2.49 -17.46
N LYS A 159 -16.58 3.47 -17.01
CA LYS A 159 -16.46 4.77 -17.69
C LYS A 159 -15.83 4.60 -19.07
N LEU A 160 -14.75 3.82 -19.16
CA LEU A 160 -14.14 3.47 -20.45
C LEU A 160 -15.10 2.74 -21.36
N ALA A 161 -15.85 1.74 -20.83
CA ALA A 161 -16.82 0.98 -21.61
C ALA A 161 -17.88 1.89 -22.23
N LEU A 162 -18.45 2.81 -21.45
CA LEU A 162 -19.49 3.74 -21.94
C LEU A 162 -18.92 4.70 -23.00
N VAL A 163 -17.72 5.23 -22.80
CA VAL A 163 -17.11 6.16 -23.76
C VAL A 163 -16.72 5.44 -25.05
N ILE A 164 -16.13 4.25 -24.97
CA ILE A 164 -15.73 3.46 -26.15
C ILE A 164 -16.97 3.05 -26.96
N GLN A 165 -18.07 2.70 -26.30
CA GLN A 165 -19.36 2.37 -26.94
C GLN A 165 -20.11 3.59 -27.49
N GLY A 166 -19.59 4.81 -27.29
CA GLY A 166 -20.27 6.05 -27.70
C GLY A 166 -21.52 6.39 -26.86
N LYS A 167 -21.72 5.71 -25.73
CA LYS A 167 -22.84 5.93 -24.79
C LYS A 167 -22.62 7.09 -23.82
N ALA A 168 -21.37 7.53 -23.66
CA ALA A 168 -21.00 8.68 -22.84
C ALA A 168 -19.98 9.55 -23.56
N ARG A 169 -19.93 10.82 -23.17
CA ARG A 169 -18.93 11.78 -23.67
C ARG A 169 -17.56 11.48 -23.05
N ASP A 170 -16.50 11.80 -23.75
CA ASP A 170 -15.10 11.64 -23.31
C ASP A 170 -14.80 12.32 -21.94
N ALA A 171 -15.50 13.42 -21.64
CA ALA A 171 -15.41 14.13 -20.36
C ALA A 171 -15.76 13.26 -19.13
N LEU A 172 -16.50 12.14 -19.31
CA LEU A 172 -16.73 11.19 -18.22
C LEU A 172 -15.43 10.64 -17.64
N LEU A 173 -14.39 10.49 -18.47
CA LEU A 173 -13.09 9.98 -18.01
C LEU A 173 -12.31 10.96 -17.12
N ASP A 174 -12.64 12.26 -17.13
CA ASP A 174 -12.03 13.25 -16.23
C ASP A 174 -12.49 13.05 -14.79
N THR A 175 -13.70 12.52 -14.61
CA THR A 175 -14.24 12.21 -13.27
C THR A 175 -13.43 11.15 -12.54
N TYR A 176 -12.73 10.26 -13.25
CA TYR A 176 -11.84 9.26 -12.66
C TYR A 176 -10.79 9.90 -11.73
N GLN A 177 -10.09 10.93 -12.21
CA GLN A 177 -9.12 11.64 -11.38
C GLN A 177 -9.79 12.36 -10.21
N GLN A 178 -10.93 12.99 -10.43
CA GLN A 178 -11.67 13.72 -9.39
C GLN A 178 -12.10 12.81 -8.24
N GLU A 179 -12.50 11.59 -8.56
CA GLU A 179 -12.98 10.62 -7.58
C GLU A 179 -11.84 9.83 -6.90
N ARG A 180 -10.75 9.55 -7.61
CA ARG A 180 -9.74 8.62 -7.12
C ARG A 180 -8.50 9.26 -6.52
N ARG A 181 -8.05 10.42 -7.03
CA ARG A 181 -6.76 11.01 -6.67
C ARG A 181 -6.69 11.40 -5.19
N ASP A 182 -7.71 12.05 -4.68
CA ASP A 182 -7.69 12.55 -3.29
C ASP A 182 -7.81 11.40 -2.29
N HIS A 183 -8.62 10.39 -2.59
CA HIS A 183 -8.68 9.17 -1.78
C HIS A 183 -7.34 8.42 -1.80
N ALA A 184 -6.69 8.26 -2.96
CA ALA A 184 -5.35 7.65 -3.05
C ALA A 184 -4.33 8.43 -2.22
N LYS A 185 -4.40 9.78 -2.23
CA LYS A 185 -3.57 10.63 -1.39
C LYS A 185 -3.81 10.36 0.10
N ALA A 186 -5.06 10.31 0.53
CA ALA A 186 -5.42 10.05 1.93
C ALA A 186 -4.91 8.68 2.39
N MET A 187 -4.96 7.67 1.54
CA MET A 187 -4.41 6.33 1.82
C MET A 187 -2.88 6.33 1.90
N ILE A 188 -2.19 7.12 1.06
CA ILE A 188 -0.74 7.32 1.15
C ILE A 188 -0.39 7.97 2.49
N ASP A 189 -1.07 9.06 2.85
CA ASP A 189 -0.81 9.82 4.08
C ASP A 189 -1.05 8.95 5.33
N LEU A 190 -2.12 8.13 5.32
CA LEU A 190 -2.38 7.15 6.36
C LEU A 190 -1.25 6.11 6.47
N SER A 191 -0.80 5.57 5.34
CA SER A 191 0.28 4.56 5.33
C SER A 191 1.61 5.15 5.82
N VAL A 192 1.92 6.40 5.50
CA VAL A 192 3.11 7.11 6.03
C VAL A 192 2.98 7.31 7.53
N THR A 193 1.82 7.77 8.01
CA THR A 193 1.55 7.97 9.44
C THR A 193 1.67 6.66 10.21
N ALA A 194 1.06 5.58 9.70
CA ALA A 194 1.17 4.26 10.29
C ALA A 194 2.65 3.80 10.38
N GLY A 195 3.42 3.98 9.31
CA GLY A 195 4.84 3.66 9.30
C GLY A 195 5.65 4.41 10.36
N ASN A 196 5.38 5.71 10.53
CA ASN A 196 6.05 6.52 11.55
C ASN A 196 5.69 6.09 12.98
N VAL A 197 4.46 5.61 13.20
CA VAL A 197 4.03 5.10 14.51
C VAL A 197 4.57 3.69 14.75
N LEU A 198 4.47 2.79 13.78
CA LEU A 198 4.82 1.38 13.94
C LEU A 198 6.35 1.15 13.97
N ALA A 199 7.09 1.93 13.17
CA ALA A 199 8.54 1.82 13.03
C ALA A 199 9.21 3.20 13.13
N PRO A 200 9.15 3.86 14.30
CA PRO A 200 9.73 5.19 14.47
C PRO A 200 11.25 5.15 14.30
N PRO A 201 11.88 6.24 13.82
CA PRO A 201 13.31 6.26 13.51
C PRO A 201 14.20 6.24 14.76
N LYS A 202 13.66 6.61 15.92
CA LYS A 202 14.42 6.68 17.18
C LYS A 202 13.85 5.71 18.21
N ARG A 203 14.72 4.93 18.85
CA ARG A 203 14.36 3.90 19.84
C ARG A 203 13.46 4.43 20.96
N TRP A 204 13.77 5.61 21.52
CA TRP A 204 12.95 6.20 22.59
C TRP A 204 11.50 6.49 22.18
N GLN A 205 11.27 6.83 20.89
CA GLN A 205 9.92 7.05 20.36
C GLN A 205 9.13 5.72 20.33
N GLY A 206 9.79 4.61 20.02
CA GLY A 206 9.20 3.27 20.10
C GLY A 206 8.81 2.92 21.53
N THR A 207 9.69 3.14 22.49
CA THR A 207 9.40 2.89 23.92
C THR A 207 8.24 3.77 24.43
N LEU A 208 8.22 5.05 24.06
CA LEU A 208 7.13 5.96 24.39
C LEU A 208 5.80 5.48 23.79
N ARG A 209 5.79 5.12 22.50
CA ARG A 209 4.62 4.54 21.82
C ARG A 209 4.09 3.32 22.59
N ASP A 210 4.97 2.41 22.99
CA ASP A 210 4.59 1.18 23.70
C ASP A 210 3.93 1.51 25.04
N GLY A 211 4.48 2.45 25.80
CA GLY A 211 3.89 2.92 27.05
C GLY A 211 2.52 3.56 26.85
N VAL A 212 2.38 4.43 25.84
CA VAL A 212 1.11 5.04 25.48
C VAL A 212 0.10 3.98 25.02
N SER A 213 0.50 3.05 24.18
CA SER A 213 -0.38 1.98 23.68
C SER A 213 -0.86 1.07 24.81
N TRP A 214 0.04 0.75 25.77
CA TRP A 214 -0.33 0.01 26.97
C TRP A 214 -1.41 0.73 27.77
N LEU A 215 -1.25 2.03 28.02
CA LEU A 215 -2.25 2.83 28.73
C LEU A 215 -3.57 2.90 27.97
N LEU A 216 -3.53 3.15 26.65
CA LEU A 216 -4.72 3.26 25.81
C LEU A 216 -5.50 1.94 25.70
N ASN A 217 -4.84 0.79 25.89
CA ASN A 217 -5.50 -0.52 25.89
C ASN A 217 -6.53 -0.69 27.01
N TYR A 218 -6.42 0.08 28.10
CA TYR A 218 -7.41 0.11 29.19
C TYR A 218 -8.65 0.98 28.88
N LEU A 219 -8.67 1.70 27.76
CA LEU A 219 -9.78 2.54 27.35
C LEU A 219 -10.62 1.84 26.25
N PRO A 220 -11.78 1.21 26.61
CA PRO A 220 -12.57 0.46 25.65
C PRO A 220 -12.99 1.22 24.38
N PRO A 221 -13.34 2.52 24.44
CA PRO A 221 -13.68 3.27 23.22
C PRO A 221 -12.50 3.39 22.25
N VAL A 222 -11.28 3.62 22.77
CA VAL A 222 -10.06 3.75 21.97
C VAL A 222 -9.72 2.41 21.33
N LYS A 223 -9.75 1.33 22.12
CA LYS A 223 -9.52 -0.02 21.62
C LYS A 223 -10.49 -0.37 20.49
N ARG A 224 -11.78 -0.08 20.67
CA ARG A 224 -12.81 -0.31 19.65
C ARG A 224 -12.55 0.50 18.38
N TYR A 225 -12.15 1.77 18.50
CA TYR A 225 -11.81 2.63 17.36
C TYR A 225 -10.73 2.00 16.48
N PHE A 226 -9.69 1.42 17.09
CA PHE A 226 -8.63 0.73 16.35
C PHE A 226 -9.06 -0.63 15.81
N LEU A 227 -9.78 -1.44 16.57
CA LEU A 227 -10.27 -2.75 16.14
C LEU A 227 -11.25 -2.66 14.96
N GLU A 228 -12.11 -1.65 14.96
CA GLU A 228 -13.06 -1.38 13.87
C GLU A 228 -12.43 -0.59 12.72
N MET A 229 -11.14 -0.30 12.78
CA MET A 229 -10.40 0.46 11.78
C MET A 229 -11.05 1.80 11.40
N ARG A 230 -11.71 2.48 12.33
CA ARG A 230 -12.42 3.75 12.10
C ARG A 230 -11.51 4.89 11.68
N PHE A 231 -10.20 4.76 11.89
CA PHE A 231 -9.19 5.71 11.42
C PHE A 231 -8.95 5.64 9.91
N LYS A 232 -9.46 4.59 9.23
CA LYS A 232 -9.23 4.40 7.80
C LYS A 232 -10.13 5.33 7.00
N PRO A 233 -9.58 6.15 6.08
CA PRO A 233 -10.39 6.99 5.20
C PRO A 233 -11.34 6.13 4.38
N MET A 234 -12.63 6.37 4.52
CA MET A 234 -13.63 5.78 3.65
C MET A 234 -13.65 6.56 2.32
N PRO A 235 -13.79 5.88 1.18
CA PRO A 235 -13.93 6.57 -0.11
C PRO A 235 -15.22 7.41 -0.09
N GLN A 236 -15.06 8.72 -0.25
CA GLN A 236 -16.16 9.66 -0.40
C GLN A 236 -15.90 10.51 -1.62
N TYR A 237 -16.90 10.63 -2.49
CA TYR A 237 -16.80 11.41 -3.71
C TYR A 237 -17.57 12.72 -3.53
N TYR A 238 -16.85 13.83 -3.61
CA TYR A 238 -17.42 15.19 -3.53
C TYR A 238 -17.68 15.80 -4.91
N GLY A 239 -17.26 15.13 -5.96
CA GLY A 239 -17.41 15.50 -7.36
C GLY A 239 -17.24 14.27 -8.26
N GLY A 240 -17.42 14.47 -9.56
CA GLY A 240 -17.28 13.38 -10.54
C GLY A 240 -18.62 12.94 -11.10
N ALA A 241 -18.76 11.65 -11.41
CA ALA A 241 -19.96 11.05 -11.97
C ALA A 241 -21.00 10.73 -10.87
N LEU A 242 -21.41 11.77 -10.13
CA LEU A 242 -22.36 11.67 -9.03
C LEU A 242 -23.75 12.17 -9.45
N MET A 243 -24.78 11.49 -8.97
CA MET A 243 -26.14 12.03 -8.99
C MET A 243 -26.29 13.01 -7.83
N ARG A 244 -26.78 14.21 -8.09
CA ARG A 244 -26.84 15.30 -7.08
C ARG A 244 -28.21 15.51 -6.45
N GLU A 245 -29.26 14.83 -6.91
CA GLU A 245 -30.64 15.07 -6.49
C GLU A 245 -31.38 13.79 -6.09
N GLY A 246 -32.19 13.89 -5.00
CA GLY A 246 -33.13 12.87 -4.55
C GLY A 246 -32.56 11.77 -3.67
N ALA A 247 -33.44 11.00 -3.02
CA ALA A 247 -33.06 9.89 -2.14
C ALA A 247 -32.30 8.78 -2.86
N LEU A 248 -32.74 8.43 -4.08
CA LEU A 248 -32.08 7.44 -4.94
C LEU A 248 -30.65 7.86 -5.29
N ALA A 249 -30.41 9.17 -5.49
CA ALA A 249 -29.10 9.69 -5.76
C ALA A 249 -28.16 9.51 -4.56
N LYS A 250 -28.65 9.64 -3.34
CA LYS A 250 -27.88 9.43 -2.12
C LYS A 250 -27.47 7.96 -1.99
N GLU A 251 -28.39 7.02 -2.15
CA GLU A 251 -28.11 5.58 -2.10
C GLU A 251 -27.12 5.15 -3.19
N LEU A 252 -27.30 5.61 -4.42
CA LEU A 252 -26.39 5.30 -5.53
C LEU A 252 -25.01 5.89 -5.33
N ASN A 253 -24.91 7.10 -4.81
CA ASN A 253 -23.62 7.73 -4.51
C ASN A 253 -22.90 7.04 -3.35
N GLU A 254 -23.62 6.59 -2.33
CA GLU A 254 -23.08 5.78 -1.22
C GLU A 254 -22.62 4.41 -1.72
N ALA A 255 -23.40 3.74 -2.57
CA ALA A 255 -23.01 2.47 -3.18
C ALA A 255 -21.77 2.60 -4.07
N LEU A 256 -21.69 3.66 -4.91
CA LEU A 256 -20.53 3.93 -5.76
C LEU A 256 -19.27 4.32 -4.95
N ALA A 257 -19.44 4.80 -3.74
CA ALA A 257 -18.34 5.14 -2.85
C ALA A 257 -17.87 3.96 -1.98
N ALA A 258 -18.71 2.95 -1.79
CA ALA A 258 -18.43 1.76 -0.97
C ALA A 258 -17.52 0.73 -1.69
N ASP A 259 -17.43 0.79 -3.02
CA ASP A 259 -16.54 -0.04 -3.85
C ASP A 259 -15.11 0.57 -3.89
#